data_083304d7b251d01793287c480a09bd80
#
_entry.id   083304d7b251d01793287c480a09bd80
#
_cell.length_a   1.000
_cell.length_b   1.000
_cell.length_c   1.000
_cell.angle_alpha   90.00
_cell.angle_beta   90.00
_cell.angle_gamma   90.00
#
_symmetry.space_group_name_H-M   'P 1'
#
loop_
_entity.id
_entity.type
_entity.pdbx_description
1 polymer ?
#
loop_
_entity_poly.entity_id
_entity_poly.type
_entity_poly.pdbx_seq_one_letter_code
_entity_poly.pdbx_strand_id
1 'polypeptide(L)'
;MVPFVEIPPFVKKYAQSYQDLFSPEQFEHFQRYLTGLLACENKTIQAINGAFVVEVKNQSSLNRFFTEYPWSAQAVNERRLELLRNDPATAPKKHAVLIVDDTHNEKFGEHFPLLGKWYIPSAKRYGFSHNVVTINYADRKVDYPLELRWYDQMDVEQTVEWINKHEIKYRPEVLARKKKESQKRKYLGDLLKRVRRDHPDWDVPFPSKLDLACDLIDWAVEQGFFYPVVMDSWYTCRQVCEHIAGKHMIYVGTVQPDDGVYFHGQWVSIKDWYQQLPERAFEPVHFRYRQREAMEKYWATAQTQEVNQLGRVRLVASHKEQDRSDEPRFYVSNYLQWELSYLLGRRCLRWPVETSYEDTKGPLGFDAYELRDEEGIRRHWTLVFAAYSAARQANAQGCWGKWLKAKLQTVGDVSRQVQGEALAALITYALAEMVQGRSTKAIVDLLVSHLRQ
;
A
#
# COMPACT_ATOMS: atom_id res chain seq x y z
N MET A 1 5.79 21.38 16.72
CA MET A 1 5.49 20.00 17.22
C MET A 1 5.30 20.07 18.73
N VAL A 2 4.30 19.35 19.28
CA VAL A 2 4.08 19.25 20.74
C VAL A 2 5.04 18.21 21.30
N PRO A 3 5.87 18.51 22.33
CA PRO A 3 6.73 17.51 22.97
C PRO A 3 5.90 16.49 23.77
N PHE A 4 6.42 15.27 23.88
CA PHE A 4 5.78 14.19 24.62
C PHE A 4 6.41 14.04 26.00
N VAL A 5 5.59 14.06 27.03
CA VAL A 5 5.97 13.77 28.42
C VAL A 5 5.64 12.34 28.82
N GLU A 6 4.74 11.69 28.05
CA GLU A 6 4.38 10.28 28.16
C GLU A 6 3.84 9.76 26.82
N ILE A 7 3.61 8.44 26.72
CA ILE A 7 2.91 7.84 25.58
C ILE A 7 1.43 8.24 25.65
N PRO A 8 0.84 8.80 24.56
CA PRO A 8 -0.57 9.17 24.52
C PRO A 8 -1.53 7.99 24.74
N PRO A 9 -2.67 8.18 25.39
CA PRO A 9 -3.66 7.14 25.67
C PRO A 9 -4.13 6.36 24.46
N PHE A 10 -4.32 7.03 23.33
CA PHE A 10 -4.65 6.38 22.06
C PHE A 10 -3.60 5.33 21.69
N VAL A 11 -2.32 5.70 21.73
CA VAL A 11 -1.23 4.79 21.39
C VAL A 11 -1.13 3.65 22.41
N LYS A 12 -1.20 3.95 23.72
CA LYS A 12 -1.22 2.92 24.77
C LYS A 12 -2.30 1.87 24.51
N LYS A 13 -3.52 2.30 24.16
CA LYS A 13 -4.66 1.42 23.88
C LYS A 13 -4.39 0.46 22.73
N TYR A 14 -3.98 0.98 21.57
CA TYR A 14 -3.80 0.16 20.37
C TYR A 14 -2.47 -0.64 20.37
N ALA A 15 -1.43 -0.14 21.02
CA ALA A 15 -0.16 -0.84 21.16
C ALA A 15 -0.24 -2.06 22.11
N GLN A 16 -1.13 -2.04 23.10
CA GLN A 16 -1.23 -3.08 24.13
C GLN A 16 -1.31 -4.49 23.57
N SER A 17 -2.03 -4.67 22.48
CA SER A 17 -2.22 -5.99 21.82
C SER A 17 -0.97 -6.56 21.15
N TYR A 18 0.14 -5.81 21.12
CA TYR A 18 1.43 -6.24 20.56
C TYR A 18 2.48 -6.49 21.64
N GLN A 19 2.15 -6.31 22.93
CA GLN A 19 3.13 -6.32 24.03
C GLN A 19 3.92 -7.62 24.10
N ASP A 20 3.28 -8.75 23.89
CA ASP A 20 3.88 -10.10 23.94
C ASP A 20 4.86 -10.38 22.80
N LEU A 21 4.88 -9.55 21.74
CA LEU A 21 5.82 -9.67 20.62
C LEU A 21 7.19 -9.00 20.91
N PHE A 22 7.29 -8.30 22.03
CA PHE A 22 8.43 -7.46 22.35
C PHE A 22 8.92 -7.67 23.78
N SER A 23 10.23 -7.50 24.02
CA SER A 23 10.71 -7.26 25.39
C SER A 23 10.17 -5.93 25.92
N PRO A 24 10.22 -5.70 27.25
CA PRO A 24 9.74 -4.43 27.82
C PRO A 24 10.39 -3.20 27.17
N GLU A 25 11.69 -3.22 26.91
CA GLU A 25 12.41 -2.13 26.26
C GLU A 25 12.00 -1.95 24.80
N GLN A 26 11.86 -3.05 24.04
CA GLN A 26 11.40 -3.03 22.66
C GLN A 26 9.95 -2.51 22.56
N PHE A 27 9.08 -2.91 23.51
CA PHE A 27 7.70 -2.45 23.54
C PHE A 27 7.61 -0.93 23.79
N GLU A 28 8.46 -0.39 24.65
CA GLU A 28 8.54 1.07 24.82
C GLU A 28 8.97 1.76 23.53
N HIS A 29 9.98 1.26 22.82
CA HIS A 29 10.40 1.81 21.53
C HIS A 29 9.28 1.69 20.48
N PHE A 30 8.55 0.58 20.44
CA PHE A 30 7.38 0.40 19.59
C PHE A 30 6.32 1.49 19.85
N GLN A 31 5.97 1.73 21.12
CA GLN A 31 5.00 2.76 21.49
C GLN A 31 5.51 4.18 21.15
N ARG A 32 6.76 4.49 21.41
CA ARG A 32 7.40 5.77 21.04
C ARG A 32 7.34 6.01 19.55
N TYR A 33 7.68 4.98 18.76
CA TYR A 33 7.69 5.13 17.32
C TYR A 33 6.28 5.28 16.74
N LEU A 34 5.31 4.52 17.21
CA LEU A 34 3.91 4.71 16.83
C LEU A 34 3.40 6.12 17.19
N THR A 35 3.78 6.63 18.36
CA THR A 35 3.45 8.01 18.76
C THR A 35 4.02 9.01 17.76
N GLY A 36 5.28 8.84 17.38
CA GLY A 36 5.95 9.68 16.39
C GLY A 36 5.30 9.62 15.02
N LEU A 37 4.96 8.41 14.53
CA LEU A 37 4.25 8.24 13.26
C LEU A 37 2.90 8.95 13.25
N LEU A 38 2.16 8.92 14.36
CA LEU A 38 0.83 9.53 14.43
C LEU A 38 0.86 11.04 14.69
N ALA A 39 1.87 11.56 15.43
CA ALA A 39 1.81 12.92 15.95
C ALA A 39 2.95 13.86 15.56
N CYS A 40 4.14 13.34 15.19
CA CYS A 40 5.23 14.19 14.71
C CYS A 40 5.03 14.61 13.25
N GLU A 41 5.48 15.77 12.85
CA GLU A 41 5.57 16.19 11.44
C GLU A 41 6.78 15.53 10.78
N ASN A 42 7.95 15.62 11.40
CA ASN A 42 9.15 14.94 10.94
C ASN A 42 9.19 13.51 11.50
N LYS A 43 9.28 12.52 10.62
CA LYS A 43 9.21 11.08 10.93
C LYS A 43 10.59 10.41 11.04
N THR A 44 11.67 11.17 11.02
CA THR A 44 13.00 10.61 11.25
C THR A 44 13.14 10.08 12.67
N ILE A 45 13.96 9.05 12.85
CA ILE A 45 14.24 8.46 14.17
C ILE A 45 14.73 9.54 15.15
N GLN A 46 15.58 10.47 14.69
CA GLN A 46 16.07 11.57 15.48
C GLN A 46 14.95 12.48 15.98
N ALA A 47 14.07 12.94 15.07
CA ALA A 47 12.97 13.83 15.41
C ALA A 47 11.96 13.18 16.36
N ILE A 48 11.62 11.91 16.11
CA ILE A 48 10.70 11.15 16.97
C ILE A 48 11.31 10.96 18.37
N ASN A 49 12.59 10.56 18.43
CA ASN A 49 13.25 10.37 19.72
C ASN A 49 13.38 11.68 20.50
N GLY A 50 13.75 12.77 19.83
CA GLY A 50 13.90 14.10 20.44
C GLY A 50 12.58 14.72 20.91
N ALA A 51 11.43 14.26 20.39
CA ALA A 51 10.12 14.73 20.82
C ALA A 51 9.75 14.30 22.25
N PHE A 52 10.37 13.26 22.80
CA PHE A 52 10.18 12.82 24.20
C PHE A 52 11.13 13.55 25.13
N VAL A 53 10.60 14.43 25.98
CA VAL A 53 11.41 15.39 26.77
C VAL A 53 11.58 15.01 28.23
N VAL A 54 10.78 14.10 28.78
CA VAL A 54 10.87 13.65 30.19
C VAL A 54 11.73 12.39 30.31
N GLU A 55 11.36 11.36 29.58
CA GLU A 55 12.13 10.11 29.49
C GLU A 55 13.01 10.13 28.24
N VAL A 56 14.10 10.88 28.33
CA VAL A 56 15.02 11.01 27.20
C VAL A 56 15.81 9.71 27.02
N LYS A 57 15.73 9.12 25.83
CA LYS A 57 16.56 7.97 25.44
C LYS A 57 17.60 8.39 24.41
N ASN A 58 18.71 7.63 24.38
CA ASN A 58 19.70 7.81 23.33
C ASN A 58 19.08 7.45 21.96
N GLN A 59 19.25 8.32 20.97
CA GLN A 59 18.81 8.06 19.59
C GLN A 59 19.31 6.70 19.07
N SER A 60 20.54 6.30 19.45
CA SER A 60 21.11 5.02 19.05
C SER A 60 20.26 3.82 19.51
N SER A 61 19.54 3.91 20.64
CA SER A 61 18.71 2.79 21.11
C SER A 61 17.46 2.62 20.23
N LEU A 62 16.84 3.72 19.79
CA LEU A 62 15.74 3.66 18.84
C LEU A 62 16.21 3.23 17.44
N ASN A 63 17.43 3.59 17.04
CA ASN A 63 17.99 3.07 15.78
C ASN A 63 18.23 1.56 15.87
N ARG A 64 18.83 1.05 16.96
CA ARG A 64 19.03 -0.38 17.19
C ARG A 64 17.72 -1.16 17.25
N PHE A 65 16.62 -0.55 17.68
CA PHE A 65 15.30 -1.16 17.62
C PHE A 65 14.94 -1.59 16.18
N PHE A 66 15.35 -0.84 15.18
CA PHE A 66 15.13 -1.19 13.77
C PHE A 66 16.16 -2.15 13.20
N THR A 67 17.44 -2.02 13.59
CA THR A 67 18.54 -2.69 12.89
C THR A 67 19.13 -3.89 13.64
N GLU A 68 19.00 -3.96 14.96
CA GLU A 68 19.71 -4.97 15.77
C GLU A 68 18.80 -5.82 16.67
N TYR A 69 17.69 -5.24 17.17
CA TYR A 69 16.84 -5.95 18.12
C TYR A 69 16.06 -7.10 17.45
N PRO A 70 15.98 -8.28 18.12
CA PRO A 70 15.45 -9.48 17.51
C PRO A 70 13.91 -9.55 17.55
N TRP A 71 13.22 -8.60 16.93
CA TRP A 71 11.78 -8.68 16.76
C TRP A 71 11.40 -8.86 15.28
N SER A 72 10.28 -9.52 15.01
CA SER A 72 9.84 -9.90 13.68
C SER A 72 8.81 -8.92 13.14
N ALA A 73 9.13 -8.28 12.00
CA ALA A 73 8.18 -7.47 11.24
C ALA A 73 6.98 -8.32 10.78
N GLN A 74 7.21 -9.57 10.39
CA GLN A 74 6.16 -10.49 10.01
C GLN A 74 5.20 -10.77 11.17
N ALA A 75 5.70 -11.08 12.37
CA ALA A 75 4.86 -11.33 13.55
C ALA A 75 4.00 -10.11 13.91
N VAL A 76 4.55 -8.90 13.78
CA VAL A 76 3.79 -7.65 13.98
C VAL A 76 2.69 -7.50 12.91
N ASN A 77 2.99 -7.79 11.64
CA ASN A 77 1.99 -7.73 10.56
C ASN A 77 0.87 -8.78 10.75
N GLU A 78 1.22 -10.01 11.11
CA GLU A 78 0.25 -11.08 11.41
C GLU A 78 -0.66 -10.69 12.57
N ARG A 79 -0.12 -10.19 13.70
CA ARG A 79 -0.89 -9.68 14.83
C ARG A 79 -1.81 -8.53 14.41
N ARG A 80 -1.33 -7.60 13.60
CA ARG A 80 -2.12 -6.51 13.05
C ARG A 80 -3.34 -7.02 12.27
N LEU A 81 -3.14 -8.00 11.40
CA LEU A 81 -4.22 -8.59 10.61
C LEU A 81 -5.19 -9.39 11.47
N GLU A 82 -4.69 -10.10 12.48
CA GLU A 82 -5.52 -10.79 13.47
C GLU A 82 -6.46 -9.81 14.20
N LEU A 83 -5.92 -8.69 14.68
CA LEU A 83 -6.70 -7.65 15.35
C LEU A 83 -7.79 -7.06 14.44
N LEU A 84 -7.47 -6.80 13.18
CA LEU A 84 -8.43 -6.30 12.20
C LEU A 84 -9.53 -7.31 11.88
N ARG A 85 -9.20 -8.61 11.83
CA ARG A 85 -10.17 -9.69 11.58
C ARG A 85 -11.10 -9.92 12.77
N ASN A 86 -10.58 -9.79 13.98
CA ASN A 86 -11.34 -10.06 15.21
C ASN A 86 -12.25 -8.89 15.61
N ASP A 87 -12.02 -7.69 15.06
CA ASP A 87 -12.88 -6.53 15.32
C ASP A 87 -14.07 -6.49 14.34
N PRO A 88 -15.33 -6.57 14.84
CA PRO A 88 -16.52 -6.52 13.98
C PRO A 88 -16.59 -5.28 13.07
N ALA A 89 -15.92 -4.18 13.43
CA ALA A 89 -15.92 -2.94 12.67
C ALA A 89 -15.01 -3.01 11.44
N THR A 90 -13.93 -3.81 11.49
CA THR A 90 -12.91 -3.95 10.45
C THR A 90 -12.82 -5.35 9.86
N ALA A 91 -13.47 -6.35 10.48
CA ALA A 91 -13.50 -7.72 10.00
C ALA A 91 -13.92 -7.81 8.54
N PRO A 92 -13.27 -8.66 7.73
CA PRO A 92 -13.52 -8.79 6.30
C PRO A 92 -15.00 -9.08 5.98
N LYS A 93 -15.52 -8.39 4.96
CA LYS A 93 -16.94 -8.46 4.56
C LYS A 93 -17.09 -9.14 3.21
N LYS A 94 -18.23 -9.82 3.01
CA LYS A 94 -18.57 -10.54 1.78
C LYS A 94 -18.45 -9.71 0.50
N HIS A 95 -18.57 -8.39 0.60
CA HIS A 95 -18.50 -7.48 -0.53
C HIS A 95 -17.13 -6.79 -0.69
N ALA A 96 -16.10 -7.32 -0.09
CA ALA A 96 -14.75 -6.78 -0.21
C ALA A 96 -14.09 -7.08 -1.56
N VAL A 97 -12.98 -6.41 -1.78
CA VAL A 97 -12.04 -6.67 -2.87
C VAL A 97 -10.61 -6.68 -2.34
N LEU A 98 -9.74 -7.37 -3.05
CA LEU A 98 -8.31 -7.19 -2.97
C LEU A 98 -7.87 -6.19 -4.04
N ILE A 99 -6.95 -5.32 -3.73
CA ILE A 99 -6.43 -4.33 -4.68
C ILE A 99 -4.93 -4.56 -4.78
N VAL A 100 -4.45 -4.84 -5.99
CA VAL A 100 -3.02 -4.90 -6.30
C VAL A 100 -2.63 -3.61 -7.00
N ASP A 101 -1.60 -2.95 -6.47
CA ASP A 101 -1.08 -1.70 -7.02
C ASP A 101 0.38 -1.51 -6.58
N ASP A 102 1.11 -0.52 -7.13
CA ASP A 102 2.45 -0.20 -6.68
C ASP A 102 2.67 1.28 -6.42
N THR A 103 3.69 1.58 -5.62
CA THR A 103 4.02 2.96 -5.29
C THR A 103 5.53 3.16 -5.20
N HIS A 104 5.96 4.40 -5.44
CA HIS A 104 7.35 4.84 -5.36
C HIS A 104 7.59 5.63 -4.08
N ASN A 105 8.57 5.22 -3.28
CA ASN A 105 9.09 5.98 -2.14
C ASN A 105 10.37 6.68 -2.56
N GLU A 106 10.27 7.94 -2.98
CA GLU A 106 11.39 8.72 -3.52
C GLU A 106 12.44 8.99 -2.44
N LYS A 107 13.73 8.93 -2.84
CA LYS A 107 14.88 9.16 -1.96
C LYS A 107 15.87 10.14 -2.60
N PHE A 108 16.45 10.99 -1.77
CA PHE A 108 17.42 12.00 -2.17
C PHE A 108 18.85 11.63 -1.71
N GLY A 109 19.23 10.37 -1.88
CA GLY A 109 20.55 9.87 -1.52
C GLY A 109 20.82 8.55 -2.23
N GLU A 110 22.09 8.20 -2.42
CA GLU A 110 22.51 7.03 -3.20
C GLU A 110 22.82 5.80 -2.32
N HIS A 111 22.81 5.95 -0.97
CA HIS A 111 23.28 4.92 -0.04
C HIS A 111 22.15 4.11 0.61
N PHE A 112 20.98 4.04 -0.03
CA PHE A 112 19.92 3.16 0.42
C PHE A 112 20.04 1.78 -0.26
N PRO A 113 19.74 0.68 0.44
CA PRO A 113 19.71 -0.64 -0.19
C PRO A 113 18.58 -0.71 -1.23
N LEU A 114 18.76 -1.52 -2.26
CA LEU A 114 17.76 -1.79 -3.31
C LEU A 114 17.16 -0.52 -3.98
N LEU A 115 17.93 0.56 -4.04
CA LEU A 115 17.50 1.82 -4.62
C LEU A 115 17.60 1.77 -6.15
N GLY A 116 16.46 1.88 -6.82
CA GLY A 116 16.40 1.91 -8.28
C GLY A 116 16.14 3.31 -8.84
N LYS A 117 16.58 3.54 -10.08
CA LYS A 117 16.24 4.76 -10.83
C LYS A 117 15.01 4.51 -11.70
N TRP A 118 13.89 5.13 -11.34
CA TRP A 118 12.59 4.91 -11.96
C TRP A 118 12.01 6.20 -12.54
N TYR A 119 11.13 6.06 -13.53
CA TYR A 119 10.21 7.15 -13.88
C TYR A 119 9.11 7.22 -12.82
N ILE A 120 8.97 8.37 -12.19
CA ILE A 120 7.99 8.63 -11.13
C ILE A 120 6.83 9.41 -11.76
N PRO A 121 5.67 8.76 -12.01
CA PRO A 121 4.58 9.38 -12.75
C PRO A 121 4.02 10.65 -12.08
N SER A 122 3.92 10.66 -10.77
CA SER A 122 3.43 11.81 -9.99
C SER A 122 4.35 13.03 -10.11
N ALA A 123 5.66 12.82 -10.24
CA ALA A 123 6.66 13.87 -10.39
C ALA A 123 7.01 14.15 -11.86
N LYS A 124 6.51 13.35 -12.82
CA LYS A 124 6.79 13.41 -14.27
C LYS A 124 8.28 13.45 -14.61
N ARG A 125 9.14 12.79 -13.81
CA ARG A 125 10.59 12.75 -13.98
C ARG A 125 11.18 11.41 -13.54
N TYR A 126 12.43 11.17 -13.93
CA TYR A 126 13.22 10.09 -13.35
C TYR A 126 13.79 10.51 -12.00
N GLY A 127 13.72 9.62 -11.03
CA GLY A 127 14.27 9.81 -9.68
C GLY A 127 14.70 8.48 -9.07
N PHE A 128 15.46 8.56 -7.99
CA PHE A 128 15.79 7.39 -7.17
C PHE A 128 14.65 7.12 -6.22
N SER A 129 14.16 5.89 -6.19
CA SER A 129 13.10 5.50 -5.28
C SER A 129 13.13 4.02 -4.96
N HIS A 130 12.59 3.65 -3.80
CA HIS A 130 12.13 2.29 -3.58
C HIS A 130 10.77 2.12 -4.24
N ASN A 131 10.62 1.07 -5.03
CA ASN A 131 9.34 0.70 -5.60
C ASN A 131 8.79 -0.51 -4.84
N VAL A 132 7.56 -0.42 -4.38
CA VAL A 132 6.90 -1.48 -3.62
C VAL A 132 5.58 -1.82 -4.26
N VAL A 133 5.35 -3.12 -4.49
CA VAL A 133 4.06 -3.67 -4.88
C VAL A 133 3.29 -4.00 -3.61
N THR A 134 2.03 -3.64 -3.54
CA THR A 134 1.18 -3.87 -2.37
C THR A 134 -0.07 -4.64 -2.72
N ILE A 135 -0.58 -5.39 -1.75
CA ILE A 135 -1.94 -5.92 -1.78
C ILE A 135 -2.73 -5.32 -0.63
N ASN A 136 -3.91 -4.80 -0.94
CA ASN A 136 -4.75 -4.08 0.00
C ASN A 136 -6.14 -4.72 0.04
N TYR A 137 -6.75 -4.68 1.22
CA TYR A 137 -8.16 -5.01 1.42
C TYR A 137 -9.00 -3.74 1.37
N ALA A 138 -10.14 -3.79 0.70
CA ALA A 138 -11.13 -2.73 0.78
C ALA A 138 -12.54 -3.28 0.73
N ASP A 139 -13.42 -2.72 1.56
CA ASP A 139 -14.86 -2.90 1.49
C ASP A 139 -15.59 -1.56 1.49
N ARG A 140 -16.92 -1.56 1.63
CA ARG A 140 -17.73 -0.33 1.65
C ARG A 140 -17.48 0.57 2.86
N LYS A 141 -16.80 0.08 3.90
CA LYS A 141 -16.61 0.79 5.17
C LYS A 141 -15.15 1.07 5.48
N VAL A 142 -14.28 0.11 5.26
CA VAL A 142 -12.89 0.15 5.68
C VAL A 142 -11.96 -0.35 4.58
N ASP A 143 -10.75 0.17 4.57
CA ASP A 143 -9.64 -0.28 3.75
C ASP A 143 -8.36 -0.32 4.59
N TYR A 144 -7.49 -1.26 4.29
CA TYR A 144 -6.18 -1.37 4.93
C TYR A 144 -5.21 -2.19 4.06
N PRO A 145 -3.90 -1.86 4.09
CA PRO A 145 -2.88 -2.65 3.44
C PRO A 145 -2.78 -4.02 4.11
N LEU A 146 -2.62 -5.08 3.33
CA LEU A 146 -2.40 -6.43 3.84
C LEU A 146 -0.91 -6.71 3.92
N GLU A 147 -0.20 -6.57 2.80
CA GLU A 147 1.21 -6.94 2.66
C GLU A 147 1.84 -6.13 1.53
N LEU A 148 3.17 -6.13 1.48
CA LEU A 148 3.95 -5.52 0.41
C LEU A 148 5.11 -6.41 -0.02
N ARG A 149 5.60 -6.18 -1.25
CA ARG A 149 6.85 -6.75 -1.76
C ARG A 149 7.72 -5.63 -2.30
N TRP A 150 8.98 -5.66 -1.97
CA TRP A 150 9.96 -4.74 -2.49
C TRP A 150 10.36 -5.15 -3.90
N TYR A 151 10.21 -4.25 -4.86
CA TYR A 151 10.64 -4.48 -6.22
C TYR A 151 12.09 -4.00 -6.38
N ASP A 152 12.98 -4.95 -6.52
CA ASP A 152 14.40 -4.69 -6.76
C ASP A 152 14.69 -4.56 -8.26
N GLN A 153 15.52 -3.58 -8.61
CA GLN A 153 15.93 -3.39 -9.98
C GLN A 153 16.98 -4.43 -10.36
N MET A 154 16.69 -5.26 -11.35
CA MET A 154 17.60 -6.30 -11.83
C MET A 154 19.03 -5.78 -12.02
N ASP A 155 19.97 -6.40 -11.34
CA ASP A 155 21.39 -6.27 -11.60
C ASP A 155 21.81 -7.24 -12.70
N VAL A 156 22.45 -6.72 -13.75
CA VAL A 156 22.83 -7.51 -14.93
C VAL A 156 23.96 -8.48 -14.61
N GLU A 157 24.94 -8.07 -13.81
CA GLU A 157 26.11 -8.90 -13.49
C GLU A 157 25.71 -10.05 -12.57
N GLN A 158 25.00 -9.75 -11.48
CA GLN A 158 24.46 -10.77 -10.57
C GLN A 158 23.53 -11.75 -11.31
N THR A 159 22.71 -11.24 -12.23
CA THR A 159 21.82 -12.10 -13.03
C THR A 159 22.62 -13.06 -13.90
N VAL A 160 23.67 -12.59 -14.56
CA VAL A 160 24.53 -13.43 -15.40
C VAL A 160 25.31 -14.46 -14.56
N GLU A 161 25.80 -14.07 -13.39
CA GLU A 161 26.44 -15.01 -12.44
C GLU A 161 25.47 -16.10 -12.01
N TRP A 162 24.24 -15.73 -11.65
CA TRP A 162 23.19 -16.69 -11.26
C TRP A 162 22.84 -17.65 -12.40
N ILE A 163 22.68 -17.14 -13.63
CA ILE A 163 22.41 -17.92 -14.86
C ILE A 163 23.52 -18.94 -15.09
N ASN A 164 24.79 -18.52 -15.01
CA ASN A 164 25.94 -19.39 -15.21
C ASN A 164 26.03 -20.46 -14.10
N LYS A 165 25.79 -20.10 -12.85
CA LYS A 165 25.78 -21.04 -11.72
C LYS A 165 24.72 -22.15 -11.87
N HIS A 166 23.60 -21.84 -12.50
CA HIS A 166 22.51 -22.80 -12.74
C HIS A 166 22.55 -23.44 -14.14
N GLU A 167 23.66 -23.24 -14.87
CA GLU A 167 23.90 -23.83 -16.21
C GLU A 167 22.78 -23.51 -17.23
N ILE A 168 22.12 -22.33 -17.06
CA ILE A 168 21.03 -21.91 -17.94
C ILE A 168 21.62 -21.41 -19.26
N LYS A 169 21.17 -22.00 -20.37
CA LYS A 169 21.61 -21.61 -21.72
C LYS A 169 21.07 -20.23 -22.11
N TYR A 170 21.99 -19.31 -22.44
CA TYR A 170 21.67 -18.01 -23.04
C TYR A 170 22.68 -17.70 -24.16
N ARG A 171 22.50 -16.59 -24.85
CA ARG A 171 23.41 -16.14 -25.93
C ARG A 171 24.21 -14.92 -25.47
N PRO A 172 25.44 -15.09 -24.96
CA PRO A 172 26.29 -13.99 -24.48
C PRO A 172 26.55 -12.92 -25.55
N GLU A 173 26.70 -13.34 -26.81
CA GLU A 173 26.90 -12.44 -27.93
C GLU A 173 25.71 -11.53 -28.22
N VAL A 174 24.50 -11.98 -27.94
CA VAL A 174 23.26 -11.17 -28.03
C VAL A 174 23.23 -10.14 -26.90
N LEU A 175 23.58 -10.55 -25.68
CA LEU A 175 23.68 -9.65 -24.53
C LEU A 175 24.74 -8.57 -24.74
N ALA A 176 25.93 -8.96 -25.24
CA ALA A 176 27.04 -8.05 -25.49
C ALA A 176 26.72 -6.97 -26.54
N ARG A 177 25.89 -7.29 -27.55
CA ARG A 177 25.45 -6.32 -28.57
C ARG A 177 24.51 -5.25 -28.06
N LYS A 178 23.92 -5.44 -26.88
CA LYS A 178 22.97 -4.47 -26.30
C LYS A 178 23.73 -3.32 -25.63
N LYS A 179 23.57 -2.12 -26.17
CA LYS A 179 24.30 -0.93 -25.71
C LYS A 179 23.71 -0.31 -24.44
N LYS A 180 22.38 -0.43 -24.25
CA LYS A 180 21.68 0.17 -23.10
C LYS A 180 21.41 -0.89 -22.05
N GLU A 181 21.61 -0.52 -20.78
CA GLU A 181 21.33 -1.37 -19.61
C GLU A 181 19.89 -1.87 -19.59
N SER A 182 18.93 -1.01 -19.94
CA SER A 182 17.52 -1.38 -20.06
C SER A 182 17.24 -2.49 -21.07
N GLN A 183 18.02 -2.53 -22.16
CA GLN A 183 17.90 -3.59 -23.17
C GLN A 183 18.48 -4.92 -22.68
N LYS A 184 19.56 -4.87 -21.88
CA LYS A 184 20.15 -6.05 -21.25
C LYS A 184 19.17 -6.62 -20.21
N ARG A 185 18.63 -5.78 -19.34
CA ARG A 185 17.62 -6.15 -18.33
C ARG A 185 16.39 -6.78 -18.99
N LYS A 186 15.89 -6.22 -20.09
CA LYS A 186 14.77 -6.79 -20.83
C LYS A 186 15.10 -8.21 -21.32
N TYR A 187 16.24 -8.40 -21.96
CA TYR A 187 16.66 -9.70 -22.48
C TYR A 187 16.80 -10.75 -21.37
N LEU A 188 17.46 -10.40 -20.27
CA LEU A 188 17.62 -11.29 -19.12
C LEU A 188 16.28 -11.52 -18.41
N GLY A 189 15.43 -10.52 -18.29
CA GLY A 189 14.08 -10.64 -17.72
C GLY A 189 13.21 -11.62 -18.49
N ASP A 190 13.23 -11.57 -19.82
CA ASP A 190 12.53 -12.53 -20.69
C ASP A 190 13.08 -13.96 -20.52
N LEU A 191 14.39 -14.10 -20.24
CA LEU A 191 15.01 -15.39 -19.92
C LEU A 191 14.57 -15.88 -18.54
N LEU A 192 14.71 -15.07 -17.49
CA LEU A 192 14.32 -15.43 -16.13
C LEU A 192 12.83 -15.77 -16.02
N LYS A 193 11.98 -15.07 -16.76
CA LYS A 193 10.55 -15.40 -16.85
C LYS A 193 10.30 -16.82 -17.37
N ARG A 194 11.06 -17.27 -18.37
CA ARG A 194 10.99 -18.66 -18.85
C ARG A 194 11.48 -19.64 -17.82
N VAL A 195 12.61 -19.30 -17.15
CA VAL A 195 13.17 -20.15 -16.09
C VAL A 195 12.18 -20.33 -14.94
N ARG A 196 11.53 -19.28 -14.47
CA ARG A 196 10.49 -19.38 -13.41
C ARG A 196 9.34 -20.26 -13.82
N ARG A 197 8.90 -20.17 -15.06
CA ARG A 197 7.82 -21.04 -15.60
C ARG A 197 8.25 -22.50 -15.67
N ASP A 198 9.47 -22.75 -16.12
CA ASP A 198 9.98 -24.12 -16.37
C ASP A 198 10.51 -24.77 -15.06
N HIS A 199 10.83 -23.96 -14.05
CA HIS A 199 11.36 -24.37 -12.74
C HIS A 199 10.66 -23.58 -11.61
N PRO A 200 9.40 -23.86 -11.31
CA PRO A 200 8.61 -23.08 -10.32
C PRO A 200 9.17 -23.17 -8.88
N ASP A 201 9.92 -24.22 -8.57
CA ASP A 201 10.52 -24.44 -7.24
C ASP A 201 11.88 -23.74 -7.07
N TRP A 202 12.38 -23.06 -8.11
CA TRP A 202 13.67 -22.37 -8.01
C TRP A 202 13.49 -20.96 -7.48
N ASP A 203 14.41 -20.56 -6.60
CA ASP A 203 14.53 -19.17 -6.18
C ASP A 203 15.25 -18.36 -7.28
N VAL A 204 14.47 -17.91 -8.25
CA VAL A 204 14.95 -17.13 -9.40
C VAL A 204 15.02 -15.65 -9.01
N PRO A 205 16.20 -15.00 -9.04
CA PRO A 205 16.38 -13.63 -8.58
C PRO A 205 15.61 -12.60 -9.43
N PHE A 206 15.43 -11.42 -8.87
CA PHE A 206 14.82 -10.25 -9.53
C PHE A 206 13.43 -10.54 -10.12
N PRO A 207 12.44 -10.90 -9.30
CA PRO A 207 11.06 -11.08 -9.75
C PRO A 207 10.54 -9.77 -10.36
N SER A 208 9.77 -9.88 -11.44
CA SER A 208 9.08 -8.72 -12.00
C SER A 208 7.95 -8.25 -11.06
N LYS A 209 7.46 -7.01 -11.24
CA LYS A 209 6.29 -6.54 -10.50
C LYS A 209 5.06 -7.47 -10.68
N LEU A 210 4.94 -8.11 -11.84
CA LEU A 210 3.86 -9.06 -12.10
C LEU A 210 4.05 -10.36 -11.31
N ASP A 211 5.30 -10.83 -11.17
CA ASP A 211 5.61 -12.00 -10.32
C ASP A 211 5.32 -11.67 -8.85
N LEU A 212 5.72 -10.47 -8.38
CA LEU A 212 5.42 -10.00 -7.02
C LEU A 212 3.92 -9.82 -6.77
N ALA A 213 3.17 -9.40 -7.78
CA ALA A 213 1.71 -9.31 -7.69
C ALA A 213 1.08 -10.70 -7.54
N CYS A 214 1.54 -11.70 -8.30
CA CYS A 214 1.09 -13.09 -8.16
C CYS A 214 1.43 -13.65 -6.78
N ASP A 215 2.66 -13.45 -6.29
CA ASP A 215 3.08 -13.86 -4.95
C ASP A 215 2.24 -13.21 -3.84
N LEU A 216 1.93 -11.92 -3.94
CA LEU A 216 1.05 -11.24 -2.99
C LEU A 216 -0.40 -11.78 -3.01
N ILE A 217 -0.90 -12.17 -4.17
CA ILE A 217 -2.22 -12.80 -4.30
C ILE A 217 -2.19 -14.18 -3.64
N ASP A 218 -1.13 -14.97 -3.85
CA ASP A 218 -0.94 -16.28 -3.22
C ASP A 218 -0.90 -16.15 -1.71
N TRP A 219 -0.07 -15.24 -1.21
CA TRP A 219 0.04 -14.93 0.20
C TRP A 219 -1.33 -14.50 0.80
N ALA A 220 -2.08 -13.63 0.11
CA ALA A 220 -3.39 -13.20 0.60
C ALA A 220 -4.38 -14.37 0.71
N VAL A 221 -4.38 -15.29 -0.27
CA VAL A 221 -5.20 -16.50 -0.23
C VAL A 221 -4.81 -17.41 0.93
N GLU A 222 -3.52 -17.63 1.17
CA GLU A 222 -2.98 -18.40 2.30
C GLU A 222 -3.40 -17.77 3.63
N GLN A 223 -3.44 -16.45 3.69
CA GLN A 223 -3.95 -15.72 4.84
C GLN A 223 -5.47 -15.71 4.95
N GLY A 224 -6.22 -16.40 4.09
CA GLY A 224 -7.67 -16.51 4.13
C GLY A 224 -8.43 -15.31 3.53
N PHE A 225 -7.77 -14.45 2.77
CA PHE A 225 -8.41 -13.38 2.01
C PHE A 225 -8.76 -13.87 0.59
N PHE A 226 -9.93 -14.42 0.43
CA PHE A 226 -10.42 -14.93 -0.85
C PHE A 226 -11.52 -14.01 -1.41
N TYR A 227 -11.09 -12.95 -2.10
CA TYR A 227 -11.97 -11.89 -2.64
C TYR A 227 -11.61 -11.58 -4.09
N PRO A 228 -12.53 -10.97 -4.87
CA PRO A 228 -12.20 -10.49 -6.22
C PRO A 228 -11.02 -9.52 -6.17
N VAL A 229 -10.10 -9.68 -7.13
CA VAL A 229 -8.92 -8.82 -7.27
C VAL A 229 -9.24 -7.68 -8.23
N VAL A 230 -9.03 -6.44 -7.80
CA VAL A 230 -9.21 -5.25 -8.63
C VAL A 230 -7.85 -4.65 -8.96
N MET A 231 -7.63 -4.36 -10.25
CA MET A 231 -6.33 -3.94 -10.77
C MET A 231 -6.46 -2.75 -11.73
N ASP A 232 -5.37 -2.03 -11.90
CA ASP A 232 -5.23 -1.06 -12.98
C ASP A 232 -4.86 -1.76 -14.31
N SER A 233 -4.62 -0.97 -15.35
CA SER A 233 -4.28 -1.51 -16.67
C SER A 233 -2.88 -2.15 -16.74
N TRP A 234 -1.96 -1.78 -15.85
CA TRP A 234 -0.63 -2.37 -15.83
C TRP A 234 -0.65 -3.83 -15.37
N TYR A 235 -1.43 -4.11 -14.32
CA TYR A 235 -1.60 -5.46 -13.77
C TYR A 235 -2.66 -6.28 -14.51
N THR A 236 -3.52 -5.66 -15.34
CA THR A 236 -4.52 -6.36 -16.16
C THR A 236 -3.84 -6.96 -17.39
N CYS A 237 -3.06 -7.98 -17.19
CA CYS A 237 -2.33 -8.69 -18.23
C CYS A 237 -2.52 -10.19 -18.12
N ARG A 238 -2.14 -10.93 -19.17
CA ARG A 238 -2.31 -12.37 -19.24
C ARG A 238 -1.79 -13.09 -18.01
N GLN A 239 -0.56 -12.80 -17.58
CA GLN A 239 0.10 -13.49 -16.47
C GLN A 239 -0.70 -13.40 -15.18
N VAL A 240 -1.10 -12.19 -14.77
CA VAL A 240 -1.82 -11.97 -13.50
C VAL A 240 -3.25 -12.47 -13.60
N CYS A 241 -3.93 -12.23 -14.75
CA CYS A 241 -5.31 -12.67 -14.95
C CYS A 241 -5.44 -14.21 -14.99
N GLU A 242 -4.54 -14.93 -15.68
CA GLU A 242 -4.49 -16.38 -15.68
C GLU A 242 -4.16 -16.95 -14.28
N HIS A 243 -3.26 -16.30 -13.54
CA HIS A 243 -2.91 -16.68 -12.17
C HIS A 243 -4.13 -16.59 -11.23
N ILE A 244 -4.86 -15.46 -11.27
CA ILE A 244 -6.09 -15.27 -10.49
C ILE A 244 -7.16 -16.30 -10.88
N ALA A 245 -7.38 -16.51 -12.18
CA ALA A 245 -8.35 -17.46 -12.69
C ALA A 245 -7.99 -18.91 -12.32
N GLY A 246 -6.71 -19.28 -12.34
CA GLY A 246 -6.20 -20.59 -11.92
C GLY A 246 -6.49 -20.90 -10.44
N LYS A 247 -6.65 -19.87 -9.61
CA LYS A 247 -7.09 -19.99 -8.21
C LYS A 247 -8.61 -19.95 -8.04
N HIS A 248 -9.37 -20.01 -9.12
CA HIS A 248 -10.84 -19.87 -9.12
C HIS A 248 -11.32 -18.54 -8.53
N MET A 249 -10.47 -17.50 -8.58
CA MET A 249 -10.81 -16.17 -8.14
C MET A 249 -11.31 -15.31 -9.30
N ILE A 250 -12.02 -14.23 -8.94
CA ILE A 250 -12.54 -13.26 -9.89
C ILE A 250 -11.60 -12.08 -9.95
N TYR A 251 -11.44 -11.49 -11.14
CA TYR A 251 -10.77 -10.20 -11.27
C TYR A 251 -11.67 -9.15 -11.94
N VAL A 252 -11.38 -7.89 -11.64
CA VAL A 252 -11.87 -6.72 -12.36
C VAL A 252 -10.66 -5.86 -12.71
N GLY A 253 -10.35 -5.77 -13.98
CA GLY A 253 -9.21 -5.03 -14.50
C GLY A 253 -9.61 -3.84 -15.36
N THR A 254 -8.78 -2.80 -15.40
CA THR A 254 -8.89 -1.74 -16.40
C THR A 254 -8.15 -2.18 -17.65
N VAL A 255 -8.70 -1.92 -18.84
CA VAL A 255 -8.05 -2.15 -20.12
C VAL A 255 -7.90 -0.84 -20.90
N GLN A 256 -6.92 -0.81 -21.81
CA GLN A 256 -6.62 0.37 -22.60
C GLN A 256 -7.48 0.45 -23.86
N PRO A 257 -7.78 1.65 -24.37
CA PRO A 257 -8.54 1.82 -25.62
C PRO A 257 -7.94 1.10 -26.84
N ASP A 258 -6.62 0.93 -26.86
CA ASP A 258 -5.87 0.32 -27.95
C ASP A 258 -5.74 -1.21 -27.82
N ASP A 259 -6.21 -1.80 -26.70
CA ASP A 259 -6.23 -3.25 -26.55
C ASP A 259 -7.16 -3.90 -27.59
N GLY A 260 -6.78 -5.11 -28.06
CA GLY A 260 -7.52 -5.80 -29.09
C GLY A 260 -8.74 -6.55 -28.55
N VAL A 261 -9.87 -6.44 -29.25
CA VAL A 261 -11.09 -7.22 -29.01
C VAL A 261 -11.56 -7.88 -30.31
N TYR A 262 -12.00 -9.14 -30.23
CA TYR A 262 -12.55 -9.85 -31.38
C TYR A 262 -14.02 -9.50 -31.55
N PHE A 263 -14.35 -8.81 -32.65
CA PHE A 263 -15.68 -8.31 -32.92
C PHE A 263 -16.04 -8.45 -34.39
N HIS A 264 -17.23 -9.01 -34.69
CA HIS A 264 -17.72 -9.26 -36.05
C HIS A 264 -16.73 -10.01 -36.97
N GLY A 265 -16.03 -11.01 -36.41
CA GLY A 265 -15.12 -11.85 -37.19
C GLY A 265 -13.72 -11.31 -37.38
N GLN A 266 -13.35 -10.18 -36.75
CA GLN A 266 -12.02 -9.57 -36.85
C GLN A 266 -11.55 -8.98 -35.52
N TRP A 267 -10.24 -8.83 -35.40
CA TRP A 267 -9.65 -8.10 -34.29
C TRP A 267 -9.69 -6.61 -34.56
N VAL A 268 -10.30 -5.85 -33.65
CA VAL A 268 -10.35 -4.38 -33.65
C VAL A 268 -9.86 -3.84 -32.33
N SER A 269 -9.60 -2.53 -32.23
CA SER A 269 -9.31 -1.92 -30.92
C SER A 269 -10.60 -1.84 -30.08
N ILE A 270 -10.46 -1.82 -28.75
CA ILE A 270 -11.61 -1.58 -27.84
C ILE A 270 -12.27 -0.24 -28.16
N LYS A 271 -11.50 0.77 -28.55
CA LYS A 271 -12.01 2.06 -29.00
C LYS A 271 -12.90 1.93 -30.25
N ASP A 272 -12.47 1.15 -31.26
CA ASP A 272 -13.24 0.93 -32.48
C ASP A 272 -14.50 0.09 -32.21
N TRP A 273 -14.41 -0.91 -31.33
CA TRP A 273 -15.57 -1.65 -30.83
C TRP A 273 -16.58 -0.72 -30.17
N TYR A 274 -16.11 0.15 -29.25
CA TYR A 274 -16.95 1.11 -28.55
C TYR A 274 -17.69 2.07 -29.52
N GLN A 275 -17.01 2.58 -30.55
CA GLN A 275 -17.59 3.48 -31.53
C GLN A 275 -18.74 2.85 -32.35
N GLN A 276 -18.75 1.53 -32.47
CA GLN A 276 -19.80 0.78 -33.17
C GLN A 276 -21.03 0.49 -32.29
N LEU A 277 -20.96 0.78 -30.99
CA LEU A 277 -22.07 0.55 -30.08
C LEU A 277 -23.16 1.63 -30.23
N PRO A 278 -24.43 1.22 -30.43
CA PRO A 278 -25.52 2.20 -30.51
C PRO A 278 -25.77 2.85 -29.14
N GLU A 279 -26.27 4.07 -29.11
CA GLU A 279 -26.58 4.79 -27.86
C GLU A 279 -27.50 4.02 -26.93
N ARG A 280 -28.52 3.33 -27.50
CA ARG A 280 -29.45 2.48 -26.76
C ARG A 280 -28.82 1.28 -26.06
N ALA A 281 -27.54 0.98 -26.34
CA ALA A 281 -26.83 -0.08 -25.64
C ALA A 281 -26.37 0.32 -24.24
N PHE A 282 -26.38 1.63 -23.95
CA PHE A 282 -25.98 2.19 -22.66
C PHE A 282 -27.19 2.38 -21.77
N GLU A 283 -27.12 1.84 -20.56
CA GLU A 283 -28.16 1.98 -19.54
C GLU A 283 -27.65 2.76 -18.32
N PRO A 284 -28.54 3.46 -17.60
CA PRO A 284 -28.17 4.11 -16.35
C PRO A 284 -27.91 3.08 -15.29
N VAL A 285 -26.72 3.09 -14.70
CA VAL A 285 -26.29 2.17 -13.65
C VAL A 285 -26.11 2.92 -12.35
N HIS A 286 -26.88 2.55 -11.34
CA HIS A 286 -26.83 3.16 -10.03
C HIS A 286 -26.19 2.19 -9.03
N PHE A 287 -25.19 2.66 -8.28
CA PHE A 287 -24.56 1.86 -7.23
C PHE A 287 -23.94 2.75 -6.15
N ARG A 288 -23.71 2.15 -4.98
CA ARG A 288 -22.97 2.76 -3.89
C ARG A 288 -21.78 1.88 -3.56
N TYR A 289 -20.58 2.40 -3.71
CA TYR A 289 -19.36 1.63 -3.41
C TYR A 289 -18.84 1.88 -1.99
N ARG A 290 -19.10 3.06 -1.40
CA ARG A 290 -18.82 3.35 0.01
C ARG A 290 -20.08 3.71 0.78
N GLN A 291 -20.14 3.33 2.06
CA GLN A 291 -21.34 3.46 2.88
C GLN A 291 -21.73 4.92 3.16
N ARG A 292 -20.78 5.83 3.18
CA ARG A 292 -20.96 7.28 3.46
C ARG A 292 -21.04 8.15 2.23
N GLU A 293 -20.85 7.60 1.04
CA GLU A 293 -20.86 8.35 -0.20
C GLU A 293 -22.26 8.35 -0.85
N ALA A 294 -22.49 9.34 -1.70
CA ALA A 294 -23.69 9.43 -2.49
C ALA A 294 -23.84 8.21 -3.42
N MET A 295 -25.05 8.03 -3.94
CA MET A 295 -25.30 7.07 -5.01
C MET A 295 -24.56 7.53 -6.27
N GLU A 296 -23.64 6.69 -6.75
CA GLU A 296 -22.98 6.90 -8.04
C GLU A 296 -23.96 6.57 -9.17
N LYS A 297 -23.89 7.35 -10.24
CA LYS A 297 -24.63 7.12 -11.48
C LYS A 297 -23.64 7.10 -12.64
N TYR A 298 -23.68 6.02 -13.41
CA TYR A 298 -22.89 5.84 -14.62
C TYR A 298 -23.80 5.46 -15.77
N TRP A 299 -23.37 5.72 -16.99
CA TRP A 299 -23.96 5.17 -18.20
C TRP A 299 -23.04 4.11 -18.73
N ALA A 300 -23.49 2.86 -18.78
CA ALA A 300 -22.60 1.75 -19.10
C ALA A 300 -23.29 0.67 -19.93
N THR A 301 -22.45 -0.08 -20.63
CA THR A 301 -22.83 -1.30 -21.34
C THR A 301 -21.83 -2.39 -21.05
N ALA A 302 -22.25 -3.64 -21.15
CA ALA A 302 -21.37 -4.79 -21.02
C ALA A 302 -21.71 -5.88 -22.04
N GLN A 303 -20.68 -6.43 -22.63
CA GLN A 303 -20.79 -7.57 -23.55
C GLN A 303 -19.75 -8.63 -23.21
N THR A 304 -20.08 -9.89 -23.48
CA THR A 304 -19.07 -10.96 -23.43
C THR A 304 -18.29 -10.93 -24.73
N GLN A 305 -17.00 -10.65 -24.64
CA GLN A 305 -16.10 -10.51 -25.78
C GLN A 305 -14.82 -11.32 -25.56
N GLU A 306 -14.14 -11.64 -26.63
CA GLU A 306 -12.80 -12.17 -26.59
C GLU A 306 -11.81 -11.00 -26.69
N VAL A 307 -11.04 -10.77 -25.63
CA VAL A 307 -10.05 -9.69 -25.52
C VAL A 307 -8.65 -10.30 -25.65
N ASN A 308 -7.80 -9.65 -26.45
CA ASN A 308 -6.44 -10.15 -26.71
C ASN A 308 -5.70 -10.41 -25.39
N GLN A 309 -5.02 -11.55 -25.30
CA GLN A 309 -4.30 -12.04 -24.11
C GLN A 309 -5.17 -12.40 -22.89
N LEU A 310 -6.43 -11.96 -22.81
CA LEU A 310 -7.31 -12.21 -21.66
C LEU A 310 -8.37 -13.28 -21.94
N GLY A 311 -8.56 -13.64 -23.24
CA GLY A 311 -9.57 -14.58 -23.66
C GLY A 311 -10.99 -14.05 -23.50
N ARG A 312 -11.94 -14.93 -23.21
CA ARG A 312 -13.36 -14.61 -23.09
C ARG A 312 -13.66 -13.94 -21.76
N VAL A 313 -14.01 -12.65 -21.81
CA VAL A 313 -14.29 -11.83 -20.63
C VAL A 313 -15.57 -11.02 -20.81
N ARG A 314 -16.11 -10.51 -19.70
CA ARG A 314 -17.14 -9.48 -19.72
C ARG A 314 -16.44 -8.13 -19.90
N LEU A 315 -16.54 -7.56 -21.09
CA LEU A 315 -16.01 -6.23 -21.42
C LEU A 315 -17.08 -5.17 -21.16
N VAL A 316 -16.71 -4.13 -20.44
CA VAL A 316 -17.56 -3.02 -20.02
C VAL A 316 -17.03 -1.71 -20.58
N ALA A 317 -17.91 -0.90 -21.16
CA ALA A 317 -17.66 0.51 -21.45
C ALA A 317 -18.54 1.37 -20.54
N SER A 318 -18.00 2.43 -19.93
CA SER A 318 -18.75 3.27 -19.01
C SER A 318 -18.41 4.75 -19.15
N HIS A 319 -19.40 5.60 -18.89
CA HIS A 319 -19.33 7.05 -18.84
C HIS A 319 -19.92 7.58 -17.52
N LYS A 320 -19.50 8.76 -17.10
CA LYS A 320 -20.18 9.51 -16.04
C LYS A 320 -21.35 10.31 -16.60
N GLU A 321 -21.18 10.88 -17.80
CA GLU A 321 -22.17 11.72 -18.44
C GLU A 321 -23.09 10.92 -19.36
N GLN A 322 -24.38 11.28 -19.38
CA GLN A 322 -25.39 10.61 -20.19
C GLN A 322 -25.17 10.80 -21.69
N ASP A 323 -24.75 11.99 -22.08
CA ASP A 323 -24.47 12.37 -23.47
C ASP A 323 -23.09 11.82 -23.94
N ARG A 324 -22.38 11.10 -23.07
CA ARG A 324 -21.06 10.53 -23.34
C ARG A 324 -20.03 11.58 -23.77
N SER A 325 -20.13 12.78 -23.24
CA SER A 325 -19.18 13.86 -23.48
C SER A 325 -17.85 13.66 -22.76
N ASP A 326 -17.82 12.84 -21.72
CA ASP A 326 -16.61 12.42 -21.02
C ASP A 326 -15.88 11.25 -21.71
N GLU A 327 -14.61 11.07 -21.41
CA GLU A 327 -13.83 9.95 -21.95
C GLU A 327 -14.35 8.60 -21.44
N PRO A 328 -14.59 7.62 -22.36
CA PRO A 328 -15.02 6.29 -21.96
C PRO A 328 -13.96 5.58 -21.14
N ARG A 329 -14.40 4.80 -20.17
CA ARG A 329 -13.55 3.91 -19.37
C ARG A 329 -13.92 2.46 -19.63
N PHE A 330 -12.88 1.64 -19.82
CA PHE A 330 -13.05 0.23 -20.19
C PHE A 330 -12.56 -0.68 -19.07
N TYR A 331 -13.38 -1.71 -18.79
CA TYR A 331 -13.08 -2.70 -17.75
C TYR A 331 -13.37 -4.09 -18.24
N VAL A 332 -12.67 -5.06 -17.65
CA VAL A 332 -12.88 -6.49 -17.93
C VAL A 332 -13.04 -7.28 -16.65
N SER A 333 -13.78 -8.38 -16.73
CA SER A 333 -13.88 -9.38 -15.68
C SER A 333 -13.99 -10.78 -16.26
N ASN A 334 -13.38 -11.78 -15.62
CA ASN A 334 -13.57 -13.20 -15.95
C ASN A 334 -14.91 -13.76 -15.49
N TYR A 335 -15.68 -13.01 -14.67
CA TYR A 335 -17.01 -13.42 -14.26
C TYR A 335 -18.09 -12.80 -15.18
N LEU A 336 -18.58 -13.61 -16.10
CA LEU A 336 -19.43 -13.15 -17.22
C LEU A 336 -20.85 -12.73 -16.79
N GLN A 337 -21.31 -13.13 -15.61
CA GLN A 337 -22.69 -12.98 -15.17
C GLN A 337 -22.94 -11.80 -14.22
N TRP A 338 -21.89 -11.06 -13.81
CA TRP A 338 -22.08 -9.92 -12.92
C TRP A 338 -22.91 -8.84 -13.58
N GLU A 339 -23.89 -8.32 -12.84
CA GLU A 339 -24.59 -7.09 -13.20
C GLU A 339 -23.62 -5.91 -13.23
N LEU A 340 -23.90 -4.94 -14.09
CA LEU A 340 -23.08 -3.74 -14.24
C LEU A 340 -22.90 -2.96 -12.93
N SER A 341 -23.98 -2.81 -12.14
CA SER A 341 -23.94 -2.15 -10.84
C SER A 341 -22.95 -2.80 -9.87
N TYR A 342 -22.90 -4.13 -9.89
CA TYR A 342 -22.01 -4.90 -9.04
C TYR A 342 -20.55 -4.80 -9.51
N LEU A 343 -20.31 -4.92 -10.82
CA LEU A 343 -18.96 -4.82 -11.40
C LEU A 343 -18.38 -3.41 -11.20
N LEU A 344 -19.14 -2.37 -11.53
CA LEU A 344 -18.69 -0.99 -11.37
C LEU A 344 -18.49 -0.63 -9.90
N GLY A 345 -19.38 -1.10 -9.01
CA GLY A 345 -19.20 -0.93 -7.58
C GLY A 345 -17.91 -1.56 -7.04
N ARG A 346 -17.51 -2.75 -7.56
CA ARG A 346 -16.22 -3.39 -7.22
C ARG A 346 -15.05 -2.61 -7.78
N ARG A 347 -15.16 -2.17 -9.03
CA ARG A 347 -14.10 -1.36 -9.66
C ARG A 347 -13.83 -0.08 -8.90
N CYS A 348 -14.87 0.60 -8.41
CA CYS A 348 -14.73 1.85 -7.66
C CYS A 348 -14.06 1.61 -6.27
N LEU A 349 -14.13 0.41 -5.72
CA LEU A 349 -13.37 0.03 -4.51
C LEU A 349 -11.85 -0.04 -4.72
N ARG A 350 -11.32 0.18 -5.93
CA ARG A 350 -9.88 0.37 -6.14
C ARG A 350 -9.38 1.72 -5.60
N TRP A 351 -10.23 2.77 -5.70
CA TRP A 351 -9.83 4.13 -5.31
C TRP A 351 -9.24 4.25 -3.87
N PRO A 352 -9.71 3.51 -2.86
CA PRO A 352 -9.12 3.50 -1.54
C PRO A 352 -7.60 3.24 -1.47
N VAL A 353 -7.00 2.55 -2.44
CA VAL A 353 -5.54 2.34 -2.42
C VAL A 353 -4.78 3.66 -2.63
N GLU A 354 -5.28 4.54 -3.49
CA GLU A 354 -4.67 5.85 -3.74
C GLU A 354 -4.72 6.72 -2.49
N THR A 355 -5.88 6.79 -1.82
CA THR A 355 -6.01 7.50 -0.54
C THR A 355 -5.19 6.85 0.58
N SER A 356 -5.02 5.52 0.57
CA SER A 356 -4.17 4.84 1.54
C SER A 356 -2.68 5.19 1.35
N TYR A 357 -2.23 5.34 0.10
CA TYR A 357 -0.88 5.83 -0.17
C TYR A 357 -0.70 7.29 0.26
N GLU A 358 -1.67 8.15 0.00
CA GLU A 358 -1.65 9.55 0.47
C GLU A 358 -1.58 9.61 2.00
N ASP A 359 -2.43 8.87 2.70
CA ASP A 359 -2.49 8.81 4.16
C ASP A 359 -1.22 8.19 4.78
N THR A 360 -0.67 7.14 4.16
CA THR A 360 0.53 6.49 4.68
C THR A 360 1.79 7.30 4.42
N LYS A 361 1.94 7.95 3.27
CA LYS A 361 3.10 8.80 2.94
C LYS A 361 3.04 10.14 3.67
N GLY A 362 1.98 10.90 3.50
CA GLY A 362 1.84 12.23 4.09
C GLY A 362 1.83 12.18 5.62
N PRO A 363 0.70 11.85 6.25
CA PRO A 363 0.60 11.90 7.71
C PRO A 363 1.46 10.88 8.45
N LEU A 364 1.74 9.68 7.88
CA LEU A 364 2.43 8.59 8.59
C LEU A 364 3.87 8.35 8.16
N GLY A 365 4.34 8.99 7.08
CA GLY A 365 5.74 8.98 6.69
C GLY A 365 6.26 7.66 6.11
N PHE A 366 5.43 6.93 5.34
CA PHE A 366 5.82 5.69 4.67
C PHE A 366 7.09 5.84 3.80
N ASP A 367 7.36 7.03 3.29
CA ASP A 367 8.53 7.40 2.51
C ASP A 367 9.54 8.28 3.27
N ALA A 368 9.27 8.64 4.53
CA ALA A 368 10.07 9.62 5.29
C ALA A 368 11.22 9.02 6.12
N TYR A 369 11.53 7.74 5.96
CA TYR A 369 12.65 7.08 6.67
C TYR A 369 14.01 7.44 6.07
N GLU A 370 15.05 7.40 6.94
CA GLU A 370 16.46 7.56 6.58
C GLU A 370 17.29 6.30 6.92
N LEU A 371 16.61 5.19 7.20
CA LEU A 371 17.24 3.90 7.48
C LEU A 371 18.00 3.39 6.25
N ARG A 372 19.19 2.82 6.46
CA ARG A 372 20.05 2.25 5.41
C ARG A 372 20.20 0.73 5.52
N ASP A 373 19.44 0.13 6.41
CA ASP A 373 19.35 -1.31 6.61
C ASP A 373 18.04 -1.82 6.04
N GLU A 374 18.08 -2.91 5.28
CA GLU A 374 16.91 -3.45 4.58
C GLU A 374 15.83 -3.91 5.56
N GLU A 375 16.22 -4.64 6.59
CA GLU A 375 15.29 -5.10 7.62
C GLU A 375 14.71 -3.91 8.41
N GLY A 376 15.53 -2.90 8.70
CA GLY A 376 15.08 -1.67 9.34
C GLY A 376 14.02 -0.93 8.52
N ILE A 377 14.17 -0.89 7.18
CA ILE A 377 13.19 -0.28 6.28
C ILE A 377 11.89 -1.11 6.27
N ARG A 378 11.98 -2.45 6.19
CA ARG A 378 10.81 -3.35 6.26
C ARG A 378 10.05 -3.18 7.57
N ARG A 379 10.77 -3.10 8.68
CA ARG A 379 10.23 -2.82 10.02
C ARG A 379 9.52 -1.48 10.09
N HIS A 380 10.12 -0.43 9.52
CA HIS A 380 9.47 0.89 9.43
C HIS A 380 8.14 0.80 8.68
N TRP A 381 8.10 0.19 7.50
CA TRP A 381 6.86 0.05 6.72
C TRP A 381 5.78 -0.75 7.47
N THR A 382 6.19 -1.81 8.18
CA THR A 382 5.28 -2.59 9.02
C THR A 382 4.66 -1.74 10.14
N LEU A 383 5.46 -0.87 10.78
CA LEU A 383 4.96 0.02 11.83
C LEU A 383 4.07 1.14 11.27
N VAL A 384 4.33 1.62 10.06
CA VAL A 384 3.41 2.54 9.36
C VAL A 384 2.07 1.85 9.09
N PHE A 385 2.08 0.59 8.63
CA PHE A 385 0.86 -0.18 8.46
C PHE A 385 0.12 -0.43 9.79
N ALA A 386 0.85 -0.64 10.89
CA ALA A 386 0.24 -0.76 12.22
C ALA A 386 -0.42 0.56 12.66
N ALA A 387 0.23 1.70 12.48
CA ALA A 387 -0.32 3.03 12.77
C ALA A 387 -1.56 3.34 11.91
N TYR A 388 -1.49 3.04 10.60
CA TYR A 388 -2.62 3.18 9.68
C TYR A 388 -3.80 2.32 10.10
N SER A 389 -3.56 1.05 10.42
CA SER A 389 -4.59 0.11 10.84
C SER A 389 -5.26 0.53 12.15
N ALA A 390 -4.49 1.02 13.14
CA ALA A 390 -5.04 1.56 14.38
C ALA A 390 -5.97 2.77 14.11
N ALA A 391 -5.55 3.67 13.20
CA ALA A 391 -6.38 4.80 12.81
C ALA A 391 -7.66 4.35 12.08
N ARG A 392 -7.56 3.42 11.12
CA ARG A 392 -8.72 2.89 10.38
C ARG A 392 -9.67 2.11 11.28
N GLN A 393 -9.15 1.37 12.25
CA GLN A 393 -9.97 0.67 13.26
C GLN A 393 -10.73 1.67 14.13
N ALA A 394 -10.08 2.71 14.64
CA ALA A 394 -10.75 3.77 15.42
C ALA A 394 -11.85 4.47 14.61
N ASN A 395 -11.58 4.77 13.33
CA ASN A 395 -12.55 5.37 12.42
C ASN A 395 -13.76 4.43 12.17
N ALA A 396 -13.49 3.14 11.92
CA ALA A 396 -14.52 2.14 11.66
C ALA A 396 -15.39 1.85 12.89
N GLN A 397 -14.80 1.87 14.09
CA GLN A 397 -15.52 1.78 15.37
C GLN A 397 -16.36 3.04 15.66
N GLY A 398 -16.12 4.15 14.95
CA GLY A 398 -16.77 5.44 15.21
C GLY A 398 -16.32 6.07 16.53
N CYS A 399 -15.05 5.86 16.89
CA CYS A 399 -14.49 6.43 18.12
C CYS A 399 -14.69 7.94 18.18
N TRP A 400 -15.03 8.44 19.36
CA TRP A 400 -15.18 9.86 19.62
C TRP A 400 -13.83 10.48 19.93
N GLY A 401 -13.45 11.49 19.17
CA GLY A 401 -12.26 12.29 19.43
C GLY A 401 -12.56 13.34 20.49
N LYS A 402 -12.07 13.13 21.72
CA LYS A 402 -12.30 14.03 22.85
C LYS A 402 -11.86 15.47 22.55
N TRP A 403 -10.71 15.62 21.91
CA TRP A 403 -10.12 16.92 21.60
C TRP A 403 -10.71 17.56 20.34
N LEU A 404 -11.19 16.75 19.41
CA LEU A 404 -11.88 17.22 18.19
C LEU A 404 -13.37 17.50 18.41
N LYS A 405 -13.94 17.01 19.51
CA LYS A 405 -15.39 17.03 19.80
C LYS A 405 -16.23 16.48 18.65
N ALA A 406 -15.70 15.48 17.95
CA ALA A 406 -16.30 14.83 16.79
C ALA A 406 -15.90 13.36 16.70
N LYS A 407 -16.60 12.57 15.88
CA LYS A 407 -16.19 11.21 15.55
C LYS A 407 -14.95 11.27 14.66
N LEU A 408 -13.96 10.40 14.94
CA LEU A 408 -12.78 10.23 14.11
C LEU A 408 -13.19 9.63 12.76
N GLN A 409 -12.80 10.24 11.66
CA GLN A 409 -13.19 9.81 10.31
C GLN A 409 -11.99 9.57 9.38
N THR A 410 -10.88 10.26 9.63
CA THR A 410 -9.66 10.22 8.82
C THR A 410 -8.44 9.87 9.67
N VAL A 411 -7.34 9.48 9.02
CA VAL A 411 -6.04 9.32 9.68
C VAL A 411 -5.59 10.67 10.29
N GLY A 412 -5.83 11.77 9.60
CA GLY A 412 -5.54 13.11 10.11
C GLY A 412 -6.34 13.47 11.39
N ASP A 413 -7.58 12.99 11.53
CA ASP A 413 -8.33 13.16 12.79
C ASP A 413 -7.67 12.42 13.94
N VAL A 414 -7.20 11.19 13.70
CA VAL A 414 -6.47 10.42 14.71
C VAL A 414 -5.18 11.12 15.09
N SER A 415 -4.42 11.64 14.13
CA SER A 415 -3.20 12.42 14.41
C SER A 415 -3.49 13.63 15.29
N ARG A 416 -4.53 14.42 14.98
CA ARG A 416 -4.96 15.55 15.81
C ARG A 416 -5.44 15.14 17.20
N GLN A 417 -6.12 13.99 17.32
CA GLN A 417 -6.52 13.44 18.62
C GLN A 417 -5.28 13.11 19.47
N VAL A 418 -4.28 12.42 18.90
CA VAL A 418 -3.03 12.07 19.58
C VAL A 418 -2.25 13.31 19.99
N GLN A 419 -2.18 14.34 19.12
CA GLN A 419 -1.56 15.63 19.46
C GLN A 419 -2.30 16.34 20.59
N GLY A 420 -3.63 16.30 20.61
CA GLY A 420 -4.44 16.85 21.69
C GLY A 420 -4.22 16.14 23.03
N GLU A 421 -4.08 14.81 23.01
CA GLU A 421 -3.71 14.02 24.19
C GLU A 421 -2.33 14.39 24.70
N ALA A 422 -1.35 14.53 23.80
CA ALA A 422 0.00 14.94 24.15
C ALA A 422 0.03 16.37 24.76
N LEU A 423 -0.71 17.32 24.19
CA LEU A 423 -0.81 18.69 24.73
C LEU A 423 -1.44 18.70 26.12
N ALA A 424 -2.49 17.92 26.35
CA ALA A 424 -3.11 17.82 27.67
C ALA A 424 -2.16 17.22 28.73
N ALA A 425 -1.45 16.14 28.36
CA ALA A 425 -0.43 15.55 29.23
C ALA A 425 0.69 16.54 29.53
N LEU A 426 1.15 17.31 28.54
CA LEU A 426 2.15 18.35 28.69
C LEU A 426 1.73 19.43 29.70
N ILE A 427 0.51 19.96 29.57
CA ILE A 427 -0.03 20.98 30.49
C ILE A 427 -0.14 20.39 31.91
N THR A 428 -0.68 19.17 32.03
CA THR A 428 -0.82 18.48 33.33
C THR A 428 0.56 18.28 33.99
N TYR A 429 1.55 17.83 33.22
CA TYR A 429 2.92 17.66 33.70
C TYR A 429 3.51 19.02 34.20
N ALA A 430 3.39 20.06 33.37
CA ALA A 430 3.91 21.39 33.75
C ALA A 430 3.30 21.93 35.06
N LEU A 431 1.99 21.78 35.22
CA LEU A 431 1.29 22.17 36.45
C LEU A 431 1.74 21.34 37.65
N ALA A 432 1.91 20.02 37.51
CA ALA A 432 2.40 19.16 38.58
C ALA A 432 3.82 19.55 39.04
N GLU A 433 4.72 19.83 38.09
CA GLU A 433 6.09 20.28 38.36
C GLU A 433 6.11 21.64 39.11
N MET A 434 5.21 22.56 38.73
CA MET A 434 5.07 23.86 39.45
C MET A 434 4.60 23.64 40.89
N VAL A 435 3.63 22.74 41.13
CA VAL A 435 3.16 22.42 42.49
C VAL A 435 4.28 21.81 43.34
N GLN A 436 5.19 21.04 42.73
CA GLN A 436 6.39 20.48 43.38
C GLN A 436 7.52 21.52 43.61
N GLY A 437 7.29 22.78 43.25
CA GLY A 437 8.24 23.87 43.46
C GLY A 437 9.30 24.07 42.38
N ARG A 438 9.21 23.38 41.25
CA ARG A 438 10.13 23.63 40.13
C ARG A 438 9.83 25.00 39.49
N SER A 439 10.88 25.78 39.21
CA SER A 439 10.70 27.09 38.61
C SER A 439 10.14 27.03 37.19
N THR A 440 9.31 28.00 36.82
CA THR A 440 8.75 28.10 35.46
C THR A 440 9.83 28.06 34.37
N LYS A 441 10.98 28.72 34.62
CA LYS A 441 12.11 28.70 33.69
C LYS A 441 12.66 27.31 33.49
N ALA A 442 12.87 26.53 34.55
CA ALA A 442 13.38 25.16 34.44
C ALA A 442 12.40 24.22 33.72
N ILE A 443 11.09 24.43 33.92
CA ILE A 443 10.04 23.66 33.20
C ILE A 443 10.07 24.02 31.72
N VAL A 444 10.10 25.30 31.36
CA VAL A 444 10.17 25.75 29.96
C VAL A 444 11.44 25.24 29.28
N ASP A 445 12.60 25.36 29.92
CA ASP A 445 13.88 24.89 29.38
C ASP A 445 13.86 23.39 29.09
N LEU A 446 13.22 22.58 29.95
CA LEU A 446 13.01 21.15 29.72
C LEU A 446 12.10 20.91 28.52
N LEU A 447 10.93 21.53 28.48
CA LEU A 447 9.91 21.31 27.48
C LEU A 447 10.29 21.79 26.08
N VAL A 448 11.16 22.78 25.96
CA VAL A 448 11.67 23.28 24.67
C VAL A 448 13.01 22.66 24.27
N SER A 449 13.57 21.76 25.09
CA SER A 449 14.87 21.15 24.83
C SER A 449 14.94 20.42 23.48
N HIS A 450 13.81 19.85 23.02
CA HIS A 450 13.68 19.16 21.72
C HIS A 450 13.85 20.11 20.51
N LEU A 451 13.68 21.43 20.70
CA LEU A 451 13.90 22.41 19.63
C LEU A 451 15.39 22.72 19.40
N ARG A 452 16.27 22.23 20.29
CA ARG A 452 17.71 22.42 20.21
C ARG A 452 18.45 21.22 19.58
N GLN A 453 17.74 20.15 19.26
CA GLN A 453 18.24 18.93 18.63
C GLN A 453 17.85 18.91 17.13
#